data_5f18fc0f3a3c402106468de77f322c09
#
_entry.id   5f18fc0f3a3c402106468de77f322c09
#
_cell.length_a   1.000
_cell.length_b   1.000
_cell.length_c   1.000
_cell.angle_alpha   90.00
_cell.angle_beta   90.00
_cell.angle_gamma   90.00
#
_symmetry.space_group_name_H-M   'P 1'
#
loop_
_entity.id
_entity.type
_entity.pdbx_description
1 polymer ?
#
loop_
_entity_poly.entity_id
_entity_poly.type
_entity_poly.pdbx_seq_one_letter_code
_entity_poly.pdbx_strand_id
1 'polypeptide(L)'
;MAGVHIRYRKTKLARYSGAYAKLQLPSKIASDYKMDTIPDKKDNKIRRKSVCPEFFLGFYTENYNHGLDIGLFFDHKDREFKMFINAYAVTMDSAEESSHIFGKTFWKEEIFPRYMALPGDEVVLDAYINYTRREIIMLVIDERVNRRIGQIRSKLSKDALRAFSKGCIINRELNLASNLNDNKYAPSAAFCSTVCFKELYLDEVNGKKNILMTDANSKIHPTKNEFDDSTNSKIKPTKAFDFKGYSKVLSNGAVYDYIHMDCRPPNLRN
;
A
#
# COMPACT_ATOMS: atom_id res chain seq x y z
N MET A 1 1.06 -2.33 -13.08
CA MET A 1 1.70 -1.04 -12.75
C MET A 1 3.16 -1.32 -12.49
N ALA A 2 4.04 -0.55 -13.07
CA ALA A 2 5.44 -0.59 -12.68
C ALA A 2 5.62 0.33 -11.48
N GLY A 3 6.25 -0.14 -10.44
CA GLY A 3 6.52 0.62 -9.25
C GLY A 3 7.81 0.14 -8.58
N VAL A 4 8.45 0.97 -7.79
CA VAL A 4 9.46 0.52 -6.84
C VAL A 4 8.71 -0.05 -5.67
N HIS A 5 8.58 -1.36 -5.60
CA HIS A 5 7.91 -2.04 -4.51
C HIS A 5 8.92 -2.32 -3.41
N ILE A 6 8.64 -1.79 -2.23
CA ILE A 6 9.41 -2.08 -1.05
C ILE A 6 8.53 -2.88 -0.11
N ARG A 7 8.47 -4.19 -0.36
CA ARG A 7 7.87 -5.12 0.57
C ARG A 7 8.75 -5.20 1.79
N TYR A 8 8.28 -4.63 2.88
CA TYR A 8 9.10 -4.65 4.05
C TYR A 8 8.84 -5.87 4.94
N ARG A 9 7.58 -6.25 5.14
CA ARG A 9 7.26 -7.39 5.98
C ARG A 9 6.00 -8.12 5.53
N LYS A 10 6.03 -9.45 5.59
CA LYS A 10 4.88 -10.30 5.30
C LYS A 10 4.70 -11.41 6.33
N THR A 11 3.47 -11.89 6.51
CA THR A 11 3.20 -13.08 7.33
C THR A 11 3.82 -14.34 6.71
N LYS A 12 4.21 -15.28 7.56
CA LYS A 12 4.82 -16.55 7.11
C LYS A 12 3.78 -17.50 6.52
N LEU A 13 2.53 -17.42 6.97
CA LEU A 13 1.44 -18.31 6.59
C LEU A 13 0.27 -17.53 6.03
N ALA A 14 -0.46 -18.15 5.09
CA ALA A 14 -1.69 -17.65 4.51
C ALA A 14 -2.90 -18.13 5.31
N ARG A 15 -3.23 -17.44 6.40
CA ARG A 15 -4.34 -17.82 7.28
C ARG A 15 -5.17 -16.65 7.82
N TYR A 16 -4.90 -15.45 7.34
CA TYR A 16 -5.49 -14.23 7.87
C TYR A 16 -6.60 -13.71 6.95
N SER A 17 -7.56 -13.01 7.55
CA SER A 17 -8.70 -12.38 6.86
C SER A 17 -8.82 -10.89 7.16
N GLY A 18 -7.98 -10.38 8.05
CA GLY A 18 -7.97 -8.97 8.43
C GLY A 18 -6.65 -8.56 9.06
N ALA A 19 -6.40 -7.27 9.04
CA ALA A 19 -5.25 -6.63 9.64
C ALA A 19 -5.59 -5.22 10.11
N TYR A 20 -5.20 -4.90 11.33
CA TYR A 20 -5.28 -3.60 11.97
C TYR A 20 -3.85 -3.08 12.14
N ALA A 21 -3.46 -2.10 11.35
CA ALA A 21 -2.09 -1.59 11.30
C ALA A 21 -2.00 -0.14 11.72
N LYS A 22 -1.20 0.16 12.74
CA LYS A 22 -0.84 1.52 13.09
C LYS A 22 0.28 2.03 12.19
N LEU A 23 0.10 3.21 11.64
CA LEU A 23 0.99 3.83 10.67
C LEU A 23 1.27 5.28 11.06
N GLN A 24 2.53 5.58 11.35
CA GLN A 24 3.01 6.95 11.44
C GLN A 24 3.34 7.45 10.04
N LEU A 25 2.55 8.37 9.54
CA LEU A 25 2.76 8.97 8.22
C LEU A 25 4.05 9.79 8.19
N PRO A 26 4.73 9.91 7.05
CA PRO A 26 5.96 10.68 6.92
C PRO A 26 5.67 12.17 7.15
N SER A 27 6.55 12.86 7.87
CA SER A 27 6.41 14.31 8.12
C SER A 27 6.72 15.17 6.89
N LYS A 28 7.51 14.62 5.96
CA LYS A 28 7.81 15.26 4.66
C LYS A 28 7.55 14.27 3.56
N ILE A 29 6.76 14.66 2.58
CA ILE A 29 6.36 13.81 1.47
C ILE A 29 6.07 14.66 0.24
N ALA A 30 6.40 14.14 -0.92
CA ALA A 30 6.02 14.72 -2.20
C ALA A 30 5.77 13.62 -3.24
N SER A 31 4.81 13.87 -4.08
CA SER A 31 4.57 13.14 -5.32
C SER A 31 5.00 14.00 -6.50
N ASP A 32 5.19 13.37 -7.64
CA ASP A 32 5.61 14.06 -8.87
C ASP A 32 4.77 13.61 -10.05
N TYR A 33 4.88 14.34 -11.15
CA TYR A 33 4.37 13.92 -12.44
C TYR A 33 5.54 13.69 -13.39
N LYS A 34 5.47 12.62 -14.15
CA LYS A 34 6.38 12.32 -15.25
C LYS A 34 5.61 12.14 -16.56
N MET A 35 6.25 12.52 -17.65
CA MET A 35 5.76 12.17 -18.97
C MET A 35 6.12 10.74 -19.30
N ASP A 36 5.19 10.00 -19.87
CA ASP A 36 5.51 8.71 -20.47
C ASP A 36 6.54 8.92 -21.59
N THR A 37 7.43 7.97 -21.78
CA THR A 37 8.32 7.94 -22.94
C THR A 37 7.75 7.09 -24.08
N ILE A 38 6.72 6.30 -23.77
CA ILE A 38 5.99 5.45 -24.72
C ILE A 38 4.54 5.89 -24.75
N PRO A 39 3.95 6.08 -25.95
CA PRO A 39 2.54 6.39 -26.05
C PRO A 39 1.62 5.33 -25.47
N ASP A 40 0.46 5.77 -24.99
CA ASP A 40 -0.59 4.86 -24.51
C ASP A 40 -1.09 3.98 -25.67
N LYS A 41 -1.17 2.66 -25.43
CA LYS A 41 -1.58 1.68 -26.44
C LYS A 41 -3.01 1.91 -26.95
N LYS A 42 -3.88 2.59 -26.18
CA LYS A 42 -5.28 2.79 -26.55
C LYS A 42 -5.48 3.92 -27.54
N ASP A 43 -4.71 5.00 -27.44
CA ASP A 43 -4.94 6.21 -28.25
C ASP A 43 -3.65 6.83 -28.81
N ASN A 44 -2.52 6.15 -28.63
CA ASN A 44 -1.19 6.58 -29.11
C ASN A 44 -0.74 7.98 -28.60
N LYS A 45 -1.23 8.41 -27.41
CA LYS A 45 -0.86 9.69 -26.82
C LYS A 45 0.14 9.53 -25.69
N ILE A 46 1.15 10.40 -25.68
CA ILE A 46 2.05 10.54 -24.53
C ILE A 46 1.31 11.30 -23.43
N ARG A 47 1.26 10.71 -22.24
CA ARG A 47 0.51 11.27 -21.10
C ARG A 47 1.42 11.61 -19.94
N ARG A 48 1.00 12.63 -19.20
CA ARG A 48 1.56 12.92 -17.90
C ARG A 48 0.94 11.97 -16.86
N LYS A 49 1.78 11.24 -16.14
CA LYS A 49 1.38 10.25 -15.14
C LYS A 49 1.95 10.60 -13.77
N SER A 50 1.24 10.22 -12.73
CA SER A 50 1.67 10.43 -11.35
C SER A 50 2.74 9.40 -10.95
N VAL A 51 3.65 9.86 -10.10
CA VAL A 51 4.62 9.06 -9.35
C VAL A 51 4.40 9.41 -7.88
N CYS A 52 3.90 8.50 -7.08
CA CYS A 52 3.45 8.78 -5.72
C CYS A 52 3.87 7.69 -4.73
N PRO A 53 4.22 8.08 -3.49
CA PRO A 53 4.37 7.14 -2.39
C PRO A 53 3.02 6.52 -2.01
N GLU A 54 3.02 5.19 -1.85
CA GLU A 54 1.87 4.40 -1.42
C GLU A 54 2.23 3.61 -0.16
N PHE A 55 1.31 3.59 0.79
CA PHE A 55 1.42 2.89 2.09
C PHE A 55 0.24 1.96 2.22
N PHE A 56 0.47 0.66 2.26
CA PHE A 56 -0.66 -0.25 2.16
C PHE A 56 -0.47 -1.59 2.85
N LEU A 57 -1.59 -2.28 2.97
CA LEU A 57 -1.70 -3.68 3.33
C LEU A 57 -2.01 -4.48 2.07
N GLY A 58 -1.23 -5.50 1.81
CA GLY A 58 -1.51 -6.46 0.75
C GLY A 58 -2.18 -7.71 1.30
N PHE A 59 -3.21 -8.17 0.61
CA PHE A 59 -3.91 -9.43 0.88
C PHE A 59 -3.69 -10.36 -0.29
N TYR A 60 -2.97 -11.46 -0.10
CA TYR A 60 -2.62 -12.37 -1.17
C TYR A 60 -2.91 -13.83 -0.80
N THR A 61 -3.46 -14.58 -1.73
CA THR A 61 -3.50 -16.04 -1.58
C THR A 61 -2.07 -16.61 -1.60
N GLU A 62 -1.89 -17.80 -1.05
CA GLU A 62 -0.57 -18.44 -0.93
C GLU A 62 0.14 -18.58 -2.29
N ASN A 63 -0.63 -18.88 -3.35
CA ASN A 63 -0.14 -19.02 -4.72
C ASN A 63 -0.16 -17.72 -5.53
N TYR A 64 -0.54 -16.60 -4.92
CA TYR A 64 -0.68 -15.28 -5.57
C TYR A 64 -1.63 -15.22 -6.78
N ASN A 65 -2.53 -16.19 -6.94
CA ASN A 65 -3.54 -16.16 -8.01
C ASN A 65 -4.61 -15.09 -7.77
N HIS A 66 -4.84 -14.74 -6.52
CA HIS A 66 -5.69 -13.62 -6.13
C HIS A 66 -4.93 -12.74 -5.16
N GLY A 67 -5.08 -11.45 -5.32
CA GLY A 67 -4.44 -10.49 -4.44
C GLY A 67 -4.95 -9.08 -4.66
N LEU A 68 -4.80 -8.27 -3.64
CA LEU A 68 -5.09 -6.85 -3.68
C LEU A 68 -4.21 -6.08 -2.71
N ASP A 69 -3.97 -4.83 -3.04
CA ASP A 69 -3.37 -3.83 -2.17
C ASP A 69 -4.44 -2.83 -1.76
N ILE A 70 -4.47 -2.47 -0.50
CA ILE A 70 -5.42 -1.51 0.05
C ILE A 70 -4.71 -0.58 1.03
N GLY A 71 -4.81 0.73 0.82
CA GLY A 71 -4.04 1.66 1.61
C GLY A 71 -4.21 3.12 1.23
N LEU A 72 -3.16 3.89 1.49
CA LEU A 72 -3.08 5.31 1.25
C LEU A 72 -2.00 5.63 0.21
N PHE A 73 -2.23 6.64 -0.61
CA PHE A 73 -1.20 7.27 -1.43
C PHE A 73 -1.25 8.79 -1.26
N PHE A 74 -0.12 9.45 -1.51
CA PHE A 74 -0.05 10.90 -1.47
C PHE A 74 -0.28 11.48 -2.86
N ASP A 75 -1.41 12.19 -3.03
CA ASP A 75 -1.78 12.78 -4.32
C ASP A 75 -1.01 14.06 -4.59
N HIS A 76 -0.46 14.18 -5.80
CA HIS A 76 0.30 15.37 -6.18
C HIS A 76 -0.58 16.60 -6.38
N LYS A 77 -1.76 16.41 -6.97
CA LYS A 77 -2.64 17.52 -7.36
C LYS A 77 -3.21 18.22 -6.13
N ASP A 78 -3.77 17.43 -5.23
CA ASP A 78 -4.45 17.95 -4.06
C ASP A 78 -3.52 18.08 -2.86
N ARG A 79 -2.31 17.47 -2.93
CA ARG A 79 -1.29 17.43 -1.87
C ARG A 79 -1.84 16.84 -0.57
N GLU A 80 -2.66 15.81 -0.70
CA GLU A 80 -3.32 15.12 0.39
C GLU A 80 -3.19 13.61 0.26
N PHE A 81 -3.37 12.89 1.37
CA PHE A 81 -3.49 11.43 1.32
C PHE A 81 -4.86 11.04 0.80
N LYS A 82 -4.88 10.03 -0.07
CA LYS A 82 -6.10 9.42 -0.60
C LYS A 82 -6.07 7.92 -0.40
N MET A 83 -7.24 7.33 -0.27
CA MET A 83 -7.40 5.88 -0.17
C MET A 83 -7.41 5.23 -1.54
N PHE A 84 -6.88 4.01 -1.64
CA PHE A 84 -6.95 3.22 -2.86
C PHE A 84 -7.17 1.73 -2.59
N ILE A 85 -7.71 1.04 -3.58
CA ILE A 85 -7.67 -0.41 -3.72
C ILE A 85 -7.11 -0.71 -5.11
N ASN A 86 -6.12 -1.58 -5.18
CA ASN A 86 -5.55 -2.08 -6.41
C ASN A 86 -5.61 -3.61 -6.39
N ALA A 87 -6.42 -4.19 -7.25
CA ALA A 87 -6.61 -5.63 -7.29
C ALA A 87 -5.91 -6.26 -8.49
N TYR A 88 -5.41 -7.46 -8.29
CA TYR A 88 -4.74 -8.23 -9.31
C TYR A 88 -5.71 -9.22 -9.96
N ALA A 89 -5.58 -9.37 -11.29
CA ALA A 89 -6.34 -10.32 -12.10
C ALA A 89 -7.85 -10.30 -11.79
N VAL A 90 -8.44 -11.46 -11.66
CA VAL A 90 -9.87 -11.69 -11.42
C VAL A 90 -10.27 -11.59 -9.94
N THR A 91 -9.55 -10.82 -9.14
CA THR A 91 -9.83 -10.72 -7.70
C THR A 91 -11.11 -9.94 -7.41
N MET A 92 -11.42 -8.92 -8.21
CA MET A 92 -12.63 -8.12 -8.06
C MET A 92 -13.79 -8.68 -8.86
N ASP A 93 -15.02 -8.30 -8.51
CA ASP A 93 -16.22 -8.61 -9.27
C ASP A 93 -16.16 -7.92 -10.65
N SER A 94 -16.59 -8.60 -11.71
CA SER A 94 -16.55 -8.09 -13.08
C SER A 94 -17.30 -6.77 -13.29
N ALA A 95 -18.32 -6.51 -12.49
CA ALA A 95 -19.01 -5.21 -12.49
C ALA A 95 -18.13 -4.04 -11.98
N GLU A 96 -17.02 -4.35 -11.31
CA GLU A 96 -16.04 -3.39 -10.79
C GLU A 96 -14.66 -3.52 -11.45
N GLU A 97 -14.56 -4.25 -12.54
CA GLU A 97 -13.30 -4.60 -13.24
C GLU A 97 -12.51 -3.43 -13.84
N SER A 98 -13.09 -2.27 -13.92
CA SER A 98 -12.32 -1.05 -14.21
C SER A 98 -11.51 -0.56 -12.99
N SER A 99 -11.38 -1.33 -12.02
CA SER A 99 -11.31 -1.13 -10.58
C SER A 99 -9.90 -1.05 -10.05
N HIS A 100 -9.17 -0.12 -10.55
CA HIS A 100 -8.29 0.62 -9.68
C HIS A 100 -9.13 1.74 -9.07
N ILE A 101 -9.69 1.53 -7.86
CA ILE A 101 -10.36 2.60 -7.13
C ILE A 101 -9.26 3.49 -6.56
N PHE A 102 -8.69 4.33 -7.43
CA PHE A 102 -7.76 5.37 -7.04
C PHE A 102 -8.52 6.65 -6.72
N GLY A 103 -8.08 7.31 -5.67
CA GLY A 103 -8.44 8.70 -5.45
C GLY A 103 -9.75 8.94 -4.73
N LYS A 104 -10.31 7.96 -4.02
CA LYS A 104 -11.30 8.33 -3.01
C LYS A 104 -10.62 9.13 -1.92
N THR A 105 -11.00 10.39 -1.81
CA THR A 105 -10.65 11.24 -0.67
C THR A 105 -11.24 10.65 0.60
N PHE A 106 -10.61 10.93 1.74
CA PHE A 106 -11.26 10.76 3.04
C PHE A 106 -12.63 11.40 3.01
N TRP A 107 -13.56 10.85 3.75
CA TRP A 107 -14.92 11.37 3.75
C TRP A 107 -14.96 12.85 4.05
N LYS A 108 -15.46 13.61 3.08
CA LYS A 108 -15.93 14.99 3.26
C LYS A 108 -17.39 14.98 3.71
N GLU A 109 -17.81 13.96 4.46
CA GLU A 109 -19.20 13.85 4.87
C GLU A 109 -19.56 14.85 5.97
N GLU A 110 -20.84 15.17 6.02
CA GLU A 110 -21.48 16.20 6.85
C GLU A 110 -21.11 16.18 8.34
N ILE A 111 -20.64 15.06 8.86
CA ILE A 111 -20.25 14.91 10.26
C ILE A 111 -18.80 15.36 10.52
N PHE A 112 -17.91 15.27 9.50
CA PHE A 112 -16.48 15.61 9.64
C PHE A 112 -15.93 16.31 8.37
N PRO A 113 -16.47 17.49 7.99
CA PRO A 113 -16.19 18.11 6.69
C PRO A 113 -14.75 18.56 6.46
N ARG A 114 -13.84 18.43 7.43
CA ARG A 114 -12.47 18.95 7.36
C ARG A 114 -11.40 18.01 7.90
N TYR A 115 -11.75 16.76 8.19
CA TYR A 115 -10.77 15.87 8.78
C TYR A 115 -10.10 15.01 7.71
N MET A 116 -8.83 15.24 7.50
CA MET A 116 -7.97 14.49 6.57
C MET A 116 -6.71 14.08 7.30
N ALA A 117 -6.12 12.95 6.89
CA ALA A 117 -4.78 12.60 7.33
C ALA A 117 -3.77 13.60 6.74
N LEU A 118 -2.88 14.11 7.57
CA LEU A 118 -1.83 15.05 7.21
C LEU A 118 -0.45 14.40 7.34
N PRO A 119 0.58 14.93 6.66
CA PRO A 119 1.95 14.52 6.91
C PRO A 119 2.30 14.62 8.40
N GLY A 120 2.85 13.53 8.96
CA GLY A 120 3.20 13.42 10.36
C GLY A 120 2.09 12.89 11.28
N ASP A 121 0.87 12.68 10.78
CA ASP A 121 -0.20 12.09 11.58
C ASP A 121 0.03 10.59 11.84
N GLU A 122 -0.55 10.11 12.93
CA GLU A 122 -0.66 8.70 13.23
C GLU A 122 -2.08 8.21 12.90
N VAL A 123 -2.16 7.24 11.99
CA VAL A 123 -3.42 6.66 11.53
C VAL A 123 -3.42 5.16 11.69
N VAL A 124 -4.62 4.59 11.75
CA VAL A 124 -4.82 3.16 11.67
C VAL A 124 -5.45 2.80 10.34
N LEU A 125 -4.90 1.80 9.69
CA LEU A 125 -5.51 1.10 8.58
C LEU A 125 -6.13 -0.19 9.10
N ASP A 126 -7.45 -0.24 9.22
CA ASP A 126 -8.21 -1.42 9.64
C ASP A 126 -8.86 -2.05 8.40
N ALA A 127 -8.21 -3.08 7.85
CA ALA A 127 -8.62 -3.72 6.62
C ALA A 127 -9.03 -5.19 6.86
N TYR A 128 -10.18 -5.57 6.33
CA TYR A 128 -10.71 -6.92 6.52
C TYR A 128 -11.64 -7.37 5.40
N ILE A 129 -11.76 -8.69 5.25
CA ILE A 129 -12.69 -9.31 4.31
C ILE A 129 -14.02 -9.57 5.01
N ASN A 130 -15.07 -8.94 4.48
CA ASN A 130 -16.45 -9.22 4.89
C ASN A 130 -17.04 -10.32 3.99
N TYR A 131 -17.03 -11.55 4.47
CA TYR A 131 -17.47 -12.71 3.72
C TYR A 131 -18.99 -12.66 3.38
N THR A 132 -19.80 -12.15 4.29
CA THR A 132 -21.26 -12.04 4.09
C THR A 132 -21.58 -11.06 2.95
N ARG A 133 -20.90 -9.93 2.90
CA ARG A 133 -21.09 -8.91 1.87
C ARG A 133 -20.25 -9.13 0.63
N ARG A 134 -19.30 -10.07 0.68
CA ARG A 134 -18.30 -10.32 -0.35
C ARG A 134 -17.48 -9.07 -0.67
N GLU A 135 -17.03 -8.39 0.35
CA GLU A 135 -16.29 -7.13 0.19
C GLU A 135 -14.97 -7.18 0.94
N ILE A 136 -13.96 -6.53 0.37
CA ILE A 136 -12.83 -6.02 1.14
C ILE A 136 -13.19 -4.61 1.62
N ILE A 137 -12.93 -4.33 2.87
CA ILE A 137 -13.22 -3.04 3.50
C ILE A 137 -11.95 -2.56 4.19
N MET A 138 -11.62 -1.28 4.06
CA MET A 138 -10.63 -0.61 4.89
C MET A 138 -11.25 0.64 5.51
N LEU A 139 -11.08 0.74 6.81
CA LEU A 139 -11.35 1.95 7.58
C LEU A 139 -10.02 2.66 7.82
N VAL A 140 -10.04 3.98 7.75
CA VAL A 140 -8.92 4.81 8.21
C VAL A 140 -9.37 5.51 9.47
N ILE A 141 -8.59 5.36 10.54
CA ILE A 141 -8.91 5.88 11.87
C ILE A 141 -7.79 6.84 12.28
N ASP A 142 -8.12 8.01 12.77
CA ASP A 142 -7.16 8.89 13.44
C ASP A 142 -6.94 8.37 14.86
N GLU A 143 -5.71 7.96 15.15
CA GLU A 143 -5.36 7.40 16.45
C GLU A 143 -5.46 8.43 17.59
N ARG A 144 -5.21 9.72 17.32
CA ARG A 144 -5.24 10.78 18.33
C ARG A 144 -6.61 10.97 18.98
N VAL A 145 -7.65 10.80 18.18
CA VAL A 145 -9.03 11.02 18.61
C VAL A 145 -9.88 9.76 18.53
N ASN A 146 -9.28 8.64 18.14
CA ASN A 146 -9.93 7.35 17.92
C ASN A 146 -11.21 7.47 17.09
N ARG A 147 -11.12 8.21 15.98
CA ARG A 147 -12.23 8.46 15.08
C ARG A 147 -11.97 7.94 13.68
N ARG A 148 -12.96 7.30 13.10
CA ARG A 148 -12.94 6.94 11.69
C ARG A 148 -13.00 8.21 10.84
N ILE A 149 -12.01 8.38 9.98
CA ILE A 149 -11.87 9.52 9.07
C ILE A 149 -12.07 9.14 7.60
N GLY A 150 -12.09 7.84 7.29
CA GLY A 150 -12.32 7.37 5.94
C GLY A 150 -12.72 5.92 5.87
N GLN A 151 -13.32 5.54 4.76
CA GLN A 151 -13.64 4.16 4.40
C GLN A 151 -13.55 3.97 2.89
N ILE A 152 -12.95 2.86 2.49
CA ILE A 152 -13.01 2.38 1.11
C ILE A 152 -13.43 0.92 1.13
N ARG A 153 -14.20 0.50 0.14
CA ARG A 153 -14.65 -0.89 -0.01
C ARG A 153 -14.81 -1.26 -1.47
N SER A 154 -14.67 -2.52 -1.76
CA SER A 154 -14.94 -3.06 -3.09
C SER A 154 -15.39 -4.51 -3.02
N LYS A 155 -16.18 -4.92 -3.99
CA LYS A 155 -16.69 -6.29 -4.13
C LYS A 155 -15.61 -7.24 -4.60
N LEU A 156 -15.55 -8.42 -3.99
CA LEU A 156 -14.68 -9.51 -4.39
C LEU A 156 -15.42 -10.45 -5.35
N SER A 157 -14.72 -10.98 -6.33
CA SER A 157 -15.22 -12.06 -7.18
C SER A 157 -15.53 -13.30 -6.31
N LYS A 158 -16.42 -14.16 -6.81
CA LYS A 158 -16.76 -15.41 -6.10
C LYS A 158 -15.53 -16.31 -5.91
N ASP A 159 -14.64 -16.34 -6.89
CA ASP A 159 -13.44 -17.17 -6.86
C ASP A 159 -12.41 -16.62 -5.89
N ALA A 160 -12.21 -15.29 -5.87
CA ALA A 160 -11.36 -14.64 -4.87
C ALA A 160 -11.89 -14.86 -3.45
N LEU A 161 -13.19 -14.71 -3.23
CA LEU A 161 -13.80 -14.94 -1.92
C LEU A 161 -13.57 -16.39 -1.43
N ARG A 162 -13.76 -17.37 -2.34
CA ARG A 162 -13.48 -18.79 -2.03
C ARG A 162 -12.00 -19.02 -1.72
N ALA A 163 -11.10 -18.38 -2.47
CA ALA A 163 -9.67 -18.48 -2.22
C ALA A 163 -9.28 -17.83 -0.89
N PHE A 164 -9.78 -16.64 -0.60
CA PHE A 164 -9.52 -15.91 0.65
C PHE A 164 -10.16 -16.55 1.88
N SER A 165 -11.21 -17.37 1.72
CA SER A 165 -11.77 -18.13 2.85
C SER A 165 -10.81 -19.17 3.43
N LYS A 166 -9.77 -19.52 2.71
CA LYS A 166 -8.65 -20.34 3.21
C LYS A 166 -7.59 -19.52 3.94
N GLY A 167 -7.67 -18.22 3.85
CA GLY A 167 -6.76 -17.24 4.45
C GLY A 167 -5.81 -16.59 3.46
N CYS A 168 -5.33 -15.43 3.86
CA CYS A 168 -4.39 -14.59 3.11
C CYS A 168 -3.03 -14.52 3.80
N ILE A 169 -1.98 -14.34 3.01
CA ILE A 169 -0.74 -13.70 3.43
C ILE A 169 -1.05 -12.21 3.55
N ILE A 170 -0.66 -11.60 4.66
CA ILE A 170 -0.77 -10.15 4.84
C ILE A 170 0.62 -9.52 4.71
N ASN A 171 0.73 -8.54 3.83
CA ASN A 171 1.92 -7.69 3.71
C ASN A 171 1.64 -6.32 4.32
N ARG A 172 2.66 -5.67 4.87
CA ARG A 172 2.70 -4.22 5.02
C ARG A 172 3.82 -3.68 4.14
N GLU A 173 3.52 -2.67 3.38
CA GLU A 173 4.37 -2.28 2.25
C GLU A 173 4.39 -0.78 2.03
N LEU A 174 5.57 -0.25 1.73
CA LEU A 174 5.75 1.04 1.11
C LEU A 174 6.09 0.83 -0.37
N ASN A 175 5.43 1.54 -1.23
CA ASN A 175 5.68 1.54 -2.66
C ASN A 175 5.84 2.98 -3.16
N LEU A 176 6.70 3.17 -4.14
CA LEU A 176 6.65 4.33 -5.01
C LEU A 176 5.99 3.92 -6.31
N ALA A 177 4.68 4.10 -6.40
CA ALA A 177 3.95 3.77 -7.61
C ALA A 177 4.32 4.73 -8.75
N SER A 178 4.59 4.13 -9.90
CA SER A 178 4.76 4.85 -11.15
C SER A 178 3.76 4.31 -12.16
N ASN A 179 2.89 5.15 -12.67
CA ASN A 179 1.95 4.79 -13.73
C ASN A 179 2.54 4.96 -15.13
N LEU A 180 3.87 5.08 -15.26
CA LEU A 180 4.56 5.23 -16.52
C LEU A 180 4.45 3.95 -17.36
N ASN A 181 4.18 4.10 -18.66
CA ASN A 181 4.02 2.98 -19.57
C ASN A 181 5.36 2.30 -19.95
N ASP A 182 6.48 3.00 -19.80
CA ASP A 182 7.80 2.53 -20.21
C ASP A 182 8.52 1.71 -19.13
N ASN A 183 7.94 1.57 -17.97
CA ASN A 183 8.53 0.87 -16.81
C ASN A 183 9.93 1.36 -16.44
N LYS A 184 10.31 2.59 -16.85
CA LYS A 184 11.60 3.16 -16.53
C LYS A 184 11.51 4.05 -15.32
N TYR A 185 12.32 3.73 -14.34
CA TYR A 185 12.54 4.59 -13.18
C TYR A 185 13.51 5.69 -13.56
N ALA A 186 12.97 6.86 -13.86
CA ALA A 186 13.76 8.08 -13.89
C ALA A 186 13.73 8.71 -12.49
N PRO A 187 14.80 9.40 -12.08
CA PRO A 187 14.74 10.26 -10.92
C PRO A 187 13.55 11.18 -11.00
N SER A 188 12.83 11.35 -9.89
CA SER A 188 11.64 12.19 -9.81
C SER A 188 11.73 13.08 -8.58
N ALA A 189 10.87 14.08 -8.47
CA ALA A 189 10.72 14.87 -7.25
C ALA A 189 9.96 14.13 -6.13
N ALA A 190 9.48 12.91 -6.39
CA ALA A 190 8.79 12.10 -5.40
C ALA A 190 9.74 11.60 -4.31
N PHE A 191 9.33 11.77 -3.07
CA PHE A 191 10.03 11.25 -1.90
C PHE A 191 9.08 11.11 -0.71
N CYS A 192 9.47 10.31 0.27
CA CYS A 192 8.91 10.36 1.61
C CYS A 192 10.02 10.27 2.66
N SER A 193 9.91 11.11 3.69
CA SER A 193 10.70 10.93 4.90
C SER A 193 10.32 9.63 5.59
N THR A 194 10.97 9.30 6.69
CA THR A 194 10.71 8.04 7.37
C THR A 194 9.23 7.87 7.73
N VAL A 195 8.64 6.80 7.21
CA VAL A 195 7.35 6.26 7.65
C VAL A 195 7.62 5.17 8.66
N CYS A 196 6.74 5.00 9.64
CA CYS A 196 6.83 3.90 10.59
C CYS A 196 5.55 3.08 10.59
N PHE A 197 5.66 1.82 10.15
CA PHE A 197 4.66 0.82 10.45
C PHE A 197 4.88 0.33 11.88
N LYS A 198 3.96 0.69 12.76
CA LYS A 198 3.97 0.34 14.19
C LYS A 198 3.37 -1.05 14.43
N GLU A 199 2.58 -1.22 15.48
CA GLU A 199 1.90 -2.49 15.74
C GLU A 199 0.98 -2.85 14.59
N LEU A 200 0.98 -4.12 14.26
CA LEU A 200 0.01 -4.71 13.36
C LEU A 200 -0.61 -5.92 14.04
N TYR A 201 -1.93 -5.92 14.14
CA TYR A 201 -2.72 -7.03 14.65
C TYR A 201 -3.43 -7.74 13.50
N LEU A 202 -3.44 -9.05 13.54
CA LEU A 202 -3.95 -9.94 12.50
C LEU A 202 -5.19 -10.68 12.98
N ASP A 203 -6.15 -10.85 12.10
CA ASP A 203 -7.33 -11.67 12.32
C ASP A 203 -7.27 -12.92 11.45
N GLU A 204 -7.38 -14.10 12.05
CA GLU A 204 -7.42 -15.36 11.31
C GLU A 204 -8.82 -15.70 10.80
N VAL A 205 -8.88 -16.46 9.71
CA VAL A 205 -10.15 -16.94 9.14
C VAL A 205 -10.89 -17.91 10.09
N ASN A 206 -10.18 -18.55 11.00
CA ASN A 206 -10.75 -19.47 12.02
C ASN A 206 -11.37 -18.74 13.23
N GLY A 207 -11.41 -17.40 13.19
CA GLY A 207 -12.02 -16.55 14.22
C GLY A 207 -11.08 -16.04 15.31
N LYS A 208 -9.81 -16.47 15.36
CA LYS A 208 -8.84 -15.89 16.27
C LYS A 208 -8.50 -14.47 15.87
N LYS A 209 -8.60 -13.53 16.81
CA LYS A 209 -8.49 -12.09 16.58
C LYS A 209 -7.29 -11.49 17.32
N ASN A 210 -6.89 -10.29 16.85
CA ASN A 210 -5.87 -9.46 17.50
C ASN A 210 -4.53 -10.19 17.74
N ILE A 211 -4.08 -10.96 16.76
CA ILE A 211 -2.79 -11.62 16.82
C ILE A 211 -1.71 -10.63 16.46
N LEU A 212 -0.88 -10.25 17.41
CA LEU A 212 0.23 -9.34 17.17
C LEU A 212 1.19 -9.89 16.11
N MET A 213 1.53 -9.09 15.10
CA MET A 213 2.58 -9.42 14.14
C MET A 213 3.94 -9.30 14.81
N THR A 214 4.68 -10.40 14.82
CA THR A 214 6.01 -10.55 15.43
C THR A 214 6.96 -11.24 14.45
N ASP A 215 8.24 -11.34 14.78
CA ASP A 215 9.20 -12.13 14.00
C ASP A 215 8.88 -13.65 14.01
N ALA A 216 8.10 -14.12 14.98
CA ALA A 216 7.65 -15.52 15.01
C ALA A 216 6.68 -15.86 13.89
N ASN A 217 5.73 -14.94 13.56
CA ASN A 217 4.69 -15.17 12.57
C ASN A 217 4.85 -14.36 11.27
N SER A 218 5.90 -13.53 11.17
CA SER A 218 6.21 -12.74 9.98
C SER A 218 7.69 -12.80 9.63
N LYS A 219 8.03 -12.31 8.46
CA LYS A 219 9.41 -12.19 8.01
C LYS A 219 9.59 -10.90 7.19
N ILE A 220 10.78 -10.33 7.29
CA ILE A 220 11.20 -9.28 6.38
C ILE A 220 11.31 -9.92 4.99
N HIS A 221 10.72 -9.30 4.00
CA HIS A 221 11.04 -9.63 2.63
C HIS A 221 12.45 -9.08 2.36
N PRO A 222 13.38 -9.89 1.86
CA PRO A 222 14.72 -9.39 1.59
C PRO A 222 14.63 -8.28 0.55
N THR A 223 14.80 -7.06 1.00
CA THR A 223 14.82 -5.84 0.17
C THR A 223 16.15 -5.68 -0.56
N LYS A 224 16.89 -6.75 -0.78
CA LYS A 224 18.02 -6.72 -1.67
C LYS A 224 17.52 -6.45 -3.08
N ASN A 225 17.25 -5.16 -3.34
CA ASN A 225 17.04 -4.66 -4.69
C ASN A 225 15.86 -5.34 -5.44
N GLU A 226 14.84 -5.77 -4.74
CA GLU A 226 13.63 -6.26 -5.36
C GLU A 226 12.81 -5.09 -5.90
N PHE A 227 13.20 -4.65 -7.07
CA PHE A 227 12.28 -4.05 -8.00
C PHE A 227 11.45 -5.21 -8.52
N ASP A 228 10.27 -5.40 -7.96
CA ASP A 228 9.30 -6.32 -8.53
C ASP A 228 8.73 -5.63 -9.77
N ASP A 229 9.52 -5.68 -10.83
CA ASP A 229 9.01 -5.50 -12.16
C ASP A 229 8.48 -6.86 -12.59
N SER A 230 7.18 -7.04 -12.51
CA SER A 230 6.50 -8.23 -13.00
C SER A 230 6.78 -8.49 -14.49
N THR A 231 7.43 -7.56 -15.18
CA THR A 231 7.76 -7.63 -16.59
C THR A 231 9.27 -7.61 -16.87
N ASN A 232 10.13 -7.24 -15.90
CA ASN A 232 11.55 -7.06 -16.21
C ASN A 232 12.48 -7.17 -14.98
N SER A 233 12.80 -8.38 -14.58
CA SER A 233 13.69 -8.75 -13.45
C SER A 233 15.13 -8.20 -13.53
N LYS A 234 15.44 -7.30 -14.45
CA LYS A 234 16.79 -6.78 -14.73
C LYS A 234 17.01 -5.32 -14.37
N ILE A 235 16.03 -4.61 -13.84
CA ILE A 235 16.24 -3.22 -13.42
C ILE A 235 16.99 -3.24 -12.09
N LYS A 236 18.31 -3.10 -12.16
CA LYS A 236 19.13 -2.89 -10.97
C LYS A 236 18.75 -1.54 -10.35
N PRO A 237 18.68 -1.44 -9.00
CA PRO A 237 18.58 -0.15 -8.34
C PRO A 237 19.76 0.69 -8.81
N THR A 238 19.44 1.72 -9.55
CA THR A 238 20.43 2.69 -9.94
C THR A 238 20.78 3.52 -8.71
N LYS A 239 21.95 4.17 -8.68
CA LYS A 239 22.29 5.20 -7.68
C LYS A 239 21.25 6.33 -7.60
N ALA A 240 20.20 6.25 -8.43
CA ALA A 240 19.11 7.20 -8.52
C ALA A 240 18.14 7.15 -7.32
N PHE A 241 18.12 6.07 -6.54
CA PHE A 241 17.21 5.93 -5.42
C PHE A 241 17.97 5.75 -4.10
N ASP A 242 17.62 6.55 -3.10
CA ASP A 242 18.03 6.31 -1.72
C ASP A 242 16.88 5.65 -0.98
N PHE A 243 17.14 4.45 -0.53
CA PHE A 243 16.20 3.65 0.23
C PHE A 243 16.89 3.16 1.50
N LYS A 244 16.24 3.39 2.64
CA LYS A 244 16.70 2.92 3.94
C LYS A 244 15.53 2.32 4.69
N GLY A 245 15.74 1.16 5.29
CA GLY A 245 14.75 0.53 6.15
C GLY A 245 15.43 -0.26 7.25
N TYR A 246 14.83 -0.22 8.44
CA TYR A 246 15.24 -1.02 9.58
C TYR A 246 14.04 -1.40 10.45
N SER A 247 14.18 -2.50 11.20
CA SER A 247 13.17 -2.95 12.15
C SER A 247 13.65 -2.76 13.58
N LYS A 248 12.70 -2.50 14.48
CA LYS A 248 12.88 -2.50 15.92
C LYS A 248 11.86 -3.45 16.54
N VAL A 249 12.35 -4.43 17.30
CA VAL A 249 11.50 -5.31 18.09
C VAL A 249 11.31 -4.70 19.47
N LEU A 250 10.08 -4.57 19.91
CA LEU A 250 9.73 -4.05 21.23
C LEU A 250 9.70 -5.18 22.28
N SER A 251 9.66 -4.81 23.55
CA SER A 251 9.61 -5.76 24.68
C SER A 251 8.40 -6.70 24.64
N ASN A 252 7.28 -6.25 24.10
CA ASN A 252 6.07 -7.07 23.89
C ASN A 252 6.13 -7.94 22.62
N GLY A 253 7.25 -7.94 21.91
CA GLY A 253 7.44 -8.67 20.65
C GLY A 253 6.90 -7.98 19.41
N ALA A 254 6.24 -6.83 19.52
CA ALA A 254 5.79 -6.06 18.36
C ALA A 254 6.99 -5.63 17.50
N VAL A 255 6.80 -5.64 16.20
CA VAL A 255 7.84 -5.24 15.26
C VAL A 255 7.44 -3.94 14.60
N TYR A 256 8.26 -2.91 14.79
CA TYR A 256 8.15 -1.63 14.11
C TYR A 256 9.10 -1.61 12.91
N ASP A 257 8.59 -1.24 11.75
CA ASP A 257 9.40 -1.10 10.55
C ASP A 257 9.44 0.37 10.13
N TYR A 258 10.66 0.90 10.05
CA TYR A 258 10.96 2.28 9.66
C TYR A 258 11.49 2.26 8.24
N ILE A 259 10.86 3.01 7.34
CA ILE A 259 11.18 3.00 5.92
C ILE A 259 11.29 4.44 5.43
N HIS A 260 12.36 4.73 4.72
CA HIS A 260 12.62 5.99 4.04
C HIS A 260 12.84 5.74 2.56
N MET A 261 12.29 6.59 1.70
CA MET A 261 12.50 6.52 0.27
C MET A 261 12.66 7.91 -0.34
N ASP A 262 13.72 8.08 -1.13
CA ASP A 262 14.00 9.30 -1.83
C ASP A 262 14.39 9.02 -3.29
N CYS A 263 13.56 9.44 -4.21
CA CYS A 263 13.74 9.28 -5.64
C CYS A 263 14.27 10.54 -6.32
N ARG A 264 14.54 11.58 -5.54
CA ARG A 264 15.15 12.79 -6.08
C ARG A 264 16.57 12.51 -6.58
N PRO A 265 17.06 13.27 -7.58
CA PRO A 265 18.45 13.23 -7.98
C PRO A 265 19.38 13.46 -6.77
N PRO A 266 20.58 12.83 -6.72
CA PRO A 266 21.47 12.93 -5.56
C PRO A 266 21.79 14.36 -5.11
N ASN A 267 21.89 15.29 -6.03
CA ASN A 267 22.14 16.72 -5.74
C ASN A 267 20.96 17.48 -5.11
N LEU A 268 19.77 16.85 -5.03
CA LEU A 268 18.57 17.41 -4.42
C LEU A 268 18.13 16.70 -3.13
N ARG A 269 18.97 15.77 -2.62
CA ARG A 269 18.68 14.97 -1.42
C ARG A 269 19.29 15.61 -0.17
N ASN A 270 18.94 16.82 0.14
CA ASN A 270 19.36 17.47 1.41
C ASN A 270 18.22 17.48 2.41
#